data_682c4ab294145d87fdbe8bf580c67a97
#
_entry.id   682c4ab294145d87fdbe8bf580c67a97
#
_cell.length_a   1.000
_cell.length_b   1.000
_cell.length_c   1.000
_cell.angle_alpha   90.00
_cell.angle_beta   90.00
_cell.angle_gamma   90.00
#
_symmetry.space_group_name_H-M   'P 1'
#
loop_
_entity.id
_entity.type
_entity.pdbx_description
1 polymer ?
#
loop_
_entity_poly.entity_id
_entity_poly.type
_entity_poly.pdbx_seq_one_letter_code
_entity_poly.pdbx_strand_id
1 'polypeptide(L)'
;MQTLTLGYSPCPNDTHIFYALAHGRVGSDDLCFKERLEDVETLNQLALEGALDVSKVSCHALGFIRDEYCVLHAGAALGKGCGPLVVARDFSDMAGLKGKRVALPGRFTTASLLFRLCGSGCGEEIFMPFHMIMDAVRKGMVDAGVIIHESRFTYATYGLIKVADLG
;
A
#
# COMPACT_ATOMS: atom_id res chain seq x y z
N MET A 1 -8.43 22.38 -23.90
CA MET A 1 -8.63 21.17 -23.07
C MET A 1 -7.25 20.61 -22.75
N GLN A 2 -6.87 20.59 -21.48
CA GLN A 2 -5.60 20.04 -21.00
C GLN A 2 -5.83 18.59 -20.59
N THR A 3 -4.95 17.68 -21.00
CA THR A 3 -5.00 16.27 -20.57
C THR A 3 -3.97 16.04 -19.46
N LEU A 4 -4.42 15.52 -18.33
CA LEU A 4 -3.59 15.16 -17.18
C LEU A 4 -3.58 13.64 -17.00
N THR A 5 -2.44 13.09 -16.63
CA THR A 5 -2.33 11.69 -16.21
C THR A 5 -2.85 11.54 -14.77
N LEU A 6 -3.72 10.55 -14.54
CA LEU A 6 -4.31 10.24 -13.23
C LEU A 6 -3.96 8.81 -12.82
N GLY A 7 -3.04 8.66 -11.88
CA GLY A 7 -2.61 7.37 -11.33
C GLY A 7 -3.40 6.97 -10.08
N TYR A 8 -3.99 5.77 -10.06
CA TYR A 8 -4.62 5.20 -8.87
C TYR A 8 -4.65 3.67 -8.95
N SER A 9 -4.91 3.02 -7.81
CA SER A 9 -4.87 1.56 -7.77
C SER A 9 -6.18 0.92 -8.27
N PRO A 10 -6.13 -0.31 -8.81
CA PRO A 10 -7.34 -1.03 -9.20
C PRO A 10 -8.15 -1.55 -8.01
N CYS A 11 -7.81 -1.18 -6.78
CA CYS A 11 -8.57 -1.60 -5.61
C CYS A 11 -9.98 -0.95 -5.58
N PRO A 12 -10.97 -1.60 -4.96
CA PRO A 12 -12.34 -1.09 -4.92
C PRO A 12 -12.50 0.31 -4.33
N ASN A 13 -11.65 0.70 -3.38
CA ASN A 13 -11.69 2.03 -2.78
C ASN A 13 -11.32 3.10 -3.82
N ASP A 14 -10.19 2.93 -4.51
CA ASP A 14 -9.70 3.93 -5.46
C ASP A 14 -10.59 3.97 -6.71
N THR A 15 -10.97 2.81 -7.25
CA THR A 15 -11.88 2.78 -8.41
C THR A 15 -13.24 3.39 -8.10
N HIS A 16 -13.75 3.28 -6.88
CA HIS A 16 -14.97 3.97 -6.45
C HIS A 16 -14.77 5.50 -6.37
N ILE A 17 -13.67 5.94 -5.75
CA ILE A 17 -13.36 7.37 -5.56
C ILE A 17 -13.22 8.07 -6.92
N PHE A 18 -12.48 7.48 -7.85
CA PHE A 18 -12.12 8.12 -9.11
C PHE A 18 -13.05 7.80 -10.29
N TYR A 19 -14.05 6.92 -10.09
CA TYR A 19 -14.96 6.49 -11.15
C TYR A 19 -15.57 7.63 -11.96
N ALA A 20 -16.16 8.60 -11.28
CA ALA A 20 -16.86 9.70 -11.95
C ALA A 20 -15.89 10.61 -12.71
N LEU A 21 -14.70 10.82 -12.19
CA LEU A 21 -13.66 11.63 -12.82
C LEU A 21 -13.07 10.93 -14.05
N ALA A 22 -12.72 9.65 -13.94
CA ALA A 22 -12.15 8.86 -15.01
C ALA A 22 -13.12 8.67 -16.19
N HIS A 23 -14.43 8.66 -15.91
CA HIS A 23 -15.48 8.50 -16.93
C HIS A 23 -16.10 9.83 -17.39
N GLY A 24 -15.49 10.98 -17.06
CA GLY A 24 -15.97 12.29 -17.49
C GLY A 24 -17.37 12.66 -17.01
N ARG A 25 -17.81 12.07 -15.87
CA ARG A 25 -19.12 12.37 -15.26
C ARG A 25 -19.07 13.55 -14.31
N VAL A 26 -17.89 13.94 -13.91
CA VAL A 26 -17.57 15.15 -13.14
C VAL A 26 -16.27 15.73 -13.68
N GLY A 27 -16.07 17.03 -13.56
CA GLY A 27 -14.88 17.72 -14.04
C GLY A 27 -15.23 19.08 -14.62
N SER A 28 -14.30 19.66 -15.37
CA SER A 28 -14.48 20.88 -16.13
C SER A 28 -14.28 20.62 -17.62
N ASP A 29 -14.87 21.45 -18.48
CA ASP A 29 -14.70 21.36 -19.94
C ASP A 29 -13.25 21.58 -20.39
N ASP A 30 -12.40 22.13 -19.51
CA ASP A 30 -11.01 22.45 -19.77
C ASP A 30 -10.03 21.32 -19.41
N LEU A 31 -10.46 20.31 -18.63
CA LEU A 31 -9.63 19.23 -18.13
C LEU A 31 -10.13 17.86 -18.59
N CYS A 32 -9.18 17.03 -19.04
CA CYS A 32 -9.41 15.62 -19.35
C CYS A 32 -8.39 14.78 -18.56
N PHE A 33 -8.81 13.62 -18.05
CA PHE A 33 -7.95 12.72 -17.29
C PHE A 33 -7.70 11.43 -18.07
N LYS A 34 -6.42 11.11 -18.26
CA LYS A 34 -5.98 9.82 -18.78
C LYS A 34 -5.60 8.94 -17.59
N GLU A 35 -6.42 7.94 -17.30
CA GLU A 35 -6.17 7.04 -16.18
C GLU A 35 -4.99 6.09 -16.42
N ARG A 36 -4.27 5.79 -15.34
CA ARG A 36 -3.25 4.77 -15.25
C ARG A 36 -3.46 3.95 -13.97
N LEU A 37 -3.81 2.68 -14.16
CA LEU A 37 -4.05 1.74 -13.06
C LEU A 37 -2.79 0.94 -12.75
N GLU A 38 -2.26 1.12 -11.55
CA GLU A 38 -1.06 0.43 -11.05
C GLU A 38 -1.23 0.09 -9.57
N ASP A 39 -0.44 -0.83 -9.04
CA ASP A 39 -0.38 -1.03 -7.59
C ASP A 39 0.22 0.19 -6.86
N VAL A 40 -0.07 0.29 -5.55
CA VAL A 40 0.29 1.49 -4.78
C VAL A 40 1.79 1.74 -4.70
N GLU A 41 2.64 0.71 -4.69
CA GLU A 41 4.10 0.92 -4.67
C GLU A 41 4.61 1.39 -6.03
N THR A 42 4.08 0.86 -7.11
CA THR A 42 4.37 1.36 -8.47
C THR A 42 3.96 2.82 -8.61
N LEU A 43 2.79 3.21 -8.09
CA LEU A 43 2.36 4.62 -8.07
C LEU A 43 3.29 5.50 -7.23
N ASN A 44 3.75 5.01 -6.07
CA ASN A 44 4.73 5.71 -5.25
C ASN A 44 6.04 5.97 -6.03
N GLN A 45 6.55 4.96 -6.75
CA GLN A 45 7.77 5.08 -7.56
C GLN A 45 7.57 6.08 -8.71
N LEU A 46 6.46 5.99 -9.44
CA LEU A 46 6.14 6.91 -10.52
C LEU A 46 6.01 8.36 -10.03
N ALA A 47 5.49 8.56 -8.82
CA ALA A 47 5.42 9.88 -8.21
C ALA A 47 6.82 10.40 -7.80
N LEU A 48 7.70 9.53 -7.30
CA LEU A 48 9.10 9.88 -7.03
C LEU A 48 9.86 10.29 -8.29
N GLU A 49 9.47 9.77 -9.45
CA GLU A 49 10.03 10.10 -10.76
C GLU A 49 9.35 11.33 -11.43
N GLY A 50 8.31 11.90 -10.82
CA GLY A 50 7.52 12.98 -11.42
C GLY A 50 6.75 12.57 -12.68
N ALA A 51 6.44 11.28 -12.84
CA ALA A 51 5.91 10.71 -14.07
C ALA A 51 4.39 10.86 -14.24
N LEU A 52 3.68 11.34 -13.23
CA LEU A 52 2.22 11.50 -13.21
C LEU A 52 1.85 12.92 -12.77
N ASP A 53 0.84 13.51 -13.41
CA ASP A 53 0.34 14.84 -13.04
C ASP A 53 -0.48 14.79 -11.74
N VAL A 54 -1.31 13.75 -11.59
CA VAL A 54 -2.11 13.47 -10.40
C VAL A 54 -1.94 12.02 -10.02
N SER A 55 -1.66 11.72 -8.76
CA SER A 55 -1.47 10.34 -8.32
C SER A 55 -2.03 10.08 -6.93
N LYS A 56 -2.60 8.89 -6.75
CA LYS A 56 -2.84 8.30 -5.45
C LYS A 56 -1.52 7.73 -4.93
N VAL A 57 -1.07 8.20 -3.78
CA VAL A 57 0.18 7.76 -3.16
C VAL A 57 -0.02 7.40 -1.70
N SER A 58 0.90 6.62 -1.16
CA SER A 58 0.95 6.35 0.27
C SER A 58 1.37 7.59 1.06
N CYS A 59 0.83 7.80 2.27
CA CYS A 59 1.27 8.87 3.17
C CYS A 59 2.78 8.81 3.45
N HIS A 60 3.38 7.63 3.45
CA HIS A 60 4.83 7.47 3.57
C HIS A 60 5.57 8.09 2.39
N ALA A 61 5.16 7.77 1.16
CA ALA A 61 5.77 8.30 -0.06
C ALA A 61 5.65 9.83 -0.14
N LEU A 62 4.54 10.40 0.34
CA LEU A 62 4.32 11.84 0.36
C LEU A 62 5.46 12.61 1.05
N GLY A 63 6.07 12.03 2.08
CA GLY A 63 7.22 12.65 2.76
C GLY A 63 8.43 12.92 1.86
N PHE A 64 8.55 12.20 0.75
CA PHE A 64 9.68 12.26 -0.18
C PHE A 64 9.40 13.06 -1.47
N ILE A 65 8.13 13.40 -1.74
CA ILE A 65 7.71 14.06 -2.99
C ILE A 65 7.14 15.47 -2.79
N ARG A 66 7.27 16.05 -1.59
CA ARG A 66 6.68 17.35 -1.24
C ARG A 66 7.19 18.53 -2.04
N ASP A 67 8.37 18.43 -2.60
CA ASP A 67 8.98 19.49 -3.42
C ASP A 67 8.40 19.51 -4.85
N GLU A 68 7.82 18.38 -5.31
CA GLU A 68 7.27 18.20 -6.65
C GLU A 68 5.73 18.17 -6.67
N TYR A 69 5.12 17.71 -5.56
CA TYR A 69 3.68 17.50 -5.48
C TYR A 69 3.04 18.21 -4.28
N CYS A 70 1.81 18.67 -4.47
CA CYS A 70 0.94 19.14 -3.39
C CYS A 70 -0.17 18.12 -3.09
N VAL A 71 -0.62 18.10 -1.85
CA VAL A 71 -1.76 17.27 -1.43
C VAL A 71 -3.07 17.97 -1.77
N LEU A 72 -3.95 17.27 -2.47
CA LEU A 72 -5.31 17.75 -2.72
C LEU A 72 -6.22 17.49 -1.52
N HIS A 73 -7.25 18.31 -1.34
CA HIS A 73 -8.25 18.16 -0.29
C HIS A 73 -9.25 17.01 -0.53
N ALA A 74 -9.16 16.34 -1.68
CA ALA A 74 -10.06 15.26 -2.10
C ALA A 74 -9.26 14.03 -2.52
N GLY A 75 -9.93 12.87 -2.64
CA GLY A 75 -9.34 11.64 -3.15
C GLY A 75 -8.59 10.81 -2.11
N ALA A 76 -8.61 11.19 -0.83
CA ALA A 76 -7.98 10.41 0.22
C ALA A 76 -8.86 9.24 0.70
N ALA A 77 -8.23 8.16 1.15
CA ALA A 77 -8.88 7.09 1.90
C ALA A 77 -8.24 6.99 3.28
N LEU A 78 -9.07 7.07 4.32
CA LEU A 78 -8.64 6.95 5.72
C LEU A 78 -9.20 5.66 6.32
N GLY A 79 -8.30 4.78 6.78
CA GLY A 79 -8.66 3.62 7.57
C GLY A 79 -8.54 3.91 9.08
N LYS A 80 -9.57 3.54 9.85
CA LYS A 80 -9.53 3.59 11.32
C LYS A 80 -9.87 2.22 11.87
N GLY A 81 -8.95 1.62 12.67
CA GLY A 81 -9.11 0.27 13.21
C GLY A 81 -9.08 -0.83 12.13
N CYS A 82 -8.50 -0.55 10.97
CA CYS A 82 -8.36 -1.49 9.85
C CYS A 82 -6.98 -1.37 9.18
N GLY A 83 -5.94 -1.16 9.98
CA GLY A 83 -4.56 -1.02 9.51
C GLY A 83 -3.96 -2.32 8.98
N PRO A 84 -2.69 -2.26 8.55
CA PRO A 84 -1.96 -3.45 8.14
C PRO A 84 -1.84 -4.45 9.30
N LEU A 85 -1.79 -5.75 8.97
CA LEU A 85 -1.49 -6.80 9.94
C LEU A 85 -0.11 -7.39 9.69
N VAL A 86 0.60 -7.68 10.76
CA VAL A 86 1.75 -8.59 10.71
C VAL A 86 1.25 -10.01 10.92
N VAL A 87 1.61 -10.91 10.01
CA VAL A 87 1.23 -12.33 10.06
C VAL A 87 2.45 -13.23 9.95
N ALA A 88 2.40 -14.38 10.62
CA ALA A 88 3.44 -15.40 10.58
C ALA A 88 2.83 -16.81 10.64
N ARG A 89 3.66 -17.87 10.49
CA ARG A 89 3.22 -19.27 10.65
C ARG A 89 3.38 -19.78 12.07
N ASP A 90 4.50 -19.46 12.70
CA ASP A 90 5.05 -20.23 13.82
C ASP A 90 5.16 -19.42 15.12
N PHE A 91 4.79 -18.12 15.10
CA PHE A 91 4.84 -17.25 16.29
C PHE A 91 3.73 -16.18 16.25
N SER A 92 3.35 -15.67 17.41
CA SER A 92 2.18 -14.80 17.59
C SER A 92 2.49 -13.44 18.25
N ASP A 93 3.77 -13.09 18.41
CA ASP A 93 4.19 -11.82 18.98
C ASP A 93 5.33 -11.15 18.20
N MET A 94 5.53 -9.86 18.43
CA MET A 94 6.55 -9.06 17.74
C MET A 94 7.99 -9.46 18.11
N ALA A 95 8.22 -10.05 19.28
CA ALA A 95 9.55 -10.53 19.68
C ALA A 95 10.04 -11.68 18.78
N GLY A 96 9.11 -12.48 18.27
CA GLY A 96 9.39 -13.55 17.31
C GLY A 96 9.95 -13.07 15.98
N LEU A 97 9.86 -11.76 15.66
CA LEU A 97 10.42 -11.18 14.42
C LEU A 97 11.92 -10.94 14.47
N LYS A 98 12.53 -11.00 15.64
CA LYS A 98 13.97 -10.70 15.78
C LYS A 98 14.82 -11.59 14.88
N GLY A 99 15.59 -10.96 14.00
CA GLY A 99 16.47 -11.66 13.04
C GLY A 99 15.76 -12.40 11.90
N LYS A 100 14.44 -12.24 11.75
CA LYS A 100 13.61 -12.90 10.74
C LYS A 100 13.50 -12.09 9.45
N ARG A 101 13.18 -12.80 8.36
CA ARG A 101 12.88 -12.21 7.06
C ARG A 101 11.40 -11.83 7.02
N VAL A 102 11.10 -10.57 6.74
CA VAL A 102 9.73 -10.06 6.73
C VAL A 102 9.38 -9.49 5.35
N ALA A 103 8.32 -10.02 4.75
CA ALA A 103 7.79 -9.50 3.49
C ALA A 103 6.96 -8.23 3.72
N LEU A 104 7.23 -7.19 2.94
CA LEU A 104 6.54 -5.90 2.96
C LEU A 104 5.94 -5.58 1.59
N PRO A 105 4.78 -4.91 1.51
CA PRO A 105 4.07 -4.67 0.25
C PRO A 105 4.70 -3.60 -0.65
N GLY A 106 5.79 -2.97 -0.20
CA GLY A 106 6.53 -1.95 -0.92
C GLY A 106 7.30 -1.05 0.01
N ARG A 107 8.38 -0.47 -0.50
CA ARG A 107 9.34 0.31 0.30
C ARG A 107 8.74 1.60 0.86
N PHE A 108 7.90 2.27 0.04
CA PHE A 108 7.31 3.57 0.36
C PHE A 108 5.85 3.48 0.78
N THR A 109 5.33 2.28 1.03
CA THR A 109 3.96 2.10 1.53
C THR A 109 3.82 2.55 2.97
N THR A 110 2.64 3.03 3.35
CA THR A 110 2.30 3.34 4.74
C THR A 110 2.41 2.10 5.62
N ALA A 111 2.12 0.92 5.09
CA ALA A 111 2.28 -0.35 5.79
C ALA A 111 3.72 -0.59 6.24
N SER A 112 4.70 -0.33 5.37
CA SER A 112 6.12 -0.45 5.70
C SER A 112 6.57 0.59 6.72
N LEU A 113 6.06 1.83 6.63
CA LEU A 113 6.32 2.86 7.64
C LEU A 113 5.82 2.42 9.03
N LEU A 114 4.57 2.00 9.12
CA LEU A 114 3.98 1.55 10.39
C LEU A 114 4.73 0.37 10.98
N PHE A 115 5.11 -0.59 10.15
CA PHE A 115 5.93 -1.73 10.59
C PHE A 115 7.27 -1.30 11.20
N ARG A 116 7.98 -0.38 10.54
CA ARG A 116 9.26 0.15 11.04
C ARG A 116 9.09 0.94 12.34
N LEU A 117 8.02 1.74 12.46
CA LEU A 117 7.71 2.49 13.67
C LEU A 117 7.41 1.59 14.88
N CYS A 118 6.88 0.39 14.65
CA CYS A 118 6.67 -0.60 15.72
C CYS A 118 7.96 -1.23 16.24
N GLY A 119 9.12 -0.95 15.65
CA GLY A 119 10.42 -1.38 16.17
C GLY A 119 10.61 -2.90 16.19
N SER A 120 10.26 -3.58 15.09
CA SER A 120 10.22 -5.05 15.02
C SER A 120 11.58 -5.74 15.23
N GLY A 121 12.70 -5.04 14.99
CA GLY A 121 14.04 -5.65 15.05
C GLY A 121 14.22 -6.82 14.08
N CYS A 122 13.47 -6.88 12.98
CA CYS A 122 13.60 -7.92 11.95
C CYS A 122 15.01 -7.91 11.36
N GLY A 123 15.45 -9.08 10.83
CA GLY A 123 16.78 -9.22 10.23
C GLY A 123 16.83 -8.67 8.81
N GLU A 124 15.78 -8.88 8.04
CA GLU A 124 15.73 -8.50 6.63
C GLU A 124 14.31 -8.12 6.21
N GLU A 125 14.17 -6.99 5.52
CA GLU A 125 12.94 -6.57 4.84
C GLU A 125 12.98 -7.02 3.37
N ILE A 126 11.98 -7.77 2.93
CA ILE A 126 11.84 -8.26 1.56
C ILE A 126 10.61 -7.62 0.92
N PHE A 127 10.81 -6.82 -0.14
CA PHE A 127 9.71 -6.15 -0.81
C PHE A 127 9.14 -7.03 -1.93
N MET A 128 7.81 -7.17 -1.95
CA MET A 128 7.10 -7.93 -2.97
C MET A 128 5.65 -7.42 -3.13
N PRO A 129 4.99 -7.70 -4.26
CA PRO A 129 3.57 -7.38 -4.44
C PRO A 129 2.71 -7.95 -3.31
N PHE A 130 1.79 -7.14 -2.78
CA PHE A 130 1.02 -7.49 -1.57
C PHE A 130 0.26 -8.82 -1.69
N HIS A 131 -0.25 -9.15 -2.88
CA HIS A 131 -0.98 -10.40 -3.12
C HIS A 131 -0.10 -11.67 -3.04
N MET A 132 1.23 -11.52 -3.10
CA MET A 132 2.17 -12.65 -2.99
C MET A 132 2.59 -12.92 -1.54
N ILE A 133 2.39 -11.98 -0.61
CA ILE A 133 2.94 -12.05 0.74
C ILE A 133 2.43 -13.26 1.52
N MET A 134 1.11 -13.49 1.55
CA MET A 134 0.54 -14.61 2.31
C MET A 134 1.07 -15.97 1.82
N ASP A 135 1.18 -16.15 0.51
CA ASP A 135 1.73 -17.37 -0.07
C ASP A 135 3.23 -17.52 0.24
N ALA A 136 3.99 -16.44 0.20
CA ALA A 136 5.42 -16.46 0.54
C ALA A 136 5.65 -16.87 2.01
N VAL A 137 4.85 -16.33 2.93
CA VAL A 137 4.88 -16.74 4.35
C VAL A 137 4.47 -18.20 4.52
N ARG A 138 3.36 -18.61 3.90
CA ARG A 138 2.87 -19.99 3.97
C ARG A 138 3.91 -21.01 3.48
N LYS A 139 4.59 -20.70 2.38
CA LYS A 139 5.63 -21.56 1.77
C LYS A 139 6.98 -21.49 2.49
N GLY A 140 7.16 -20.63 3.49
CA GLY A 140 8.43 -20.45 4.20
C GLY A 140 9.52 -19.73 3.41
N MET A 141 9.14 -19.03 2.35
CA MET A 141 10.08 -18.18 1.61
C MET A 141 10.51 -16.97 2.45
N VAL A 142 9.60 -16.50 3.32
CA VAL A 142 9.83 -15.51 4.38
C VAL A 142 9.22 -16.01 5.68
N ASP A 143 9.62 -15.46 6.81
CA ASP A 143 9.21 -15.93 8.13
C ASP A 143 7.92 -15.23 8.59
N ALA A 144 7.71 -13.99 8.17
CA ALA A 144 6.50 -13.20 8.41
C ALA A 144 6.20 -12.26 7.24
N GLY A 145 5.04 -11.63 7.26
CA GLY A 145 4.66 -10.65 6.26
C GLY A 145 3.69 -9.60 6.77
N VAL A 146 3.75 -8.41 6.17
CA VAL A 146 2.80 -7.33 6.43
C VAL A 146 1.75 -7.34 5.33
N ILE A 147 0.51 -7.64 5.69
CA ILE A 147 -0.63 -7.74 4.79
C ILE A 147 -1.55 -6.54 4.91
N ILE A 148 -2.20 -6.20 3.81
CA ILE A 148 -3.11 -5.05 3.67
C ILE A 148 -4.41 -5.49 2.99
N HIS A 149 -5.38 -4.58 2.88
CA HIS A 149 -6.64 -4.77 2.17
C HIS A 149 -7.43 -5.99 2.71
N GLU A 150 -8.11 -6.73 1.82
CA GLU A 150 -8.92 -7.91 2.13
C GLU A 150 -8.13 -9.08 2.71
N SER A 151 -6.82 -9.13 2.52
CA SER A 151 -5.94 -10.13 3.14
C SER A 151 -6.08 -10.16 4.67
N ARG A 152 -6.46 -9.02 5.25
CA ARG A 152 -6.78 -8.86 6.67
C ARG A 152 -7.88 -9.81 7.16
N PHE A 153 -8.79 -10.22 6.28
CA PHE A 153 -9.90 -11.11 6.62
C PHE A 153 -9.65 -12.57 6.25
N THR A 154 -8.66 -12.83 5.39
CA THR A 154 -8.44 -14.15 4.80
C THR A 154 -7.16 -14.84 5.27
N TYR A 155 -6.26 -14.17 6.00
CA TYR A 155 -4.96 -14.74 6.40
C TYR A 155 -5.10 -16.08 7.17
N ALA A 156 -6.15 -16.23 7.99
CA ALA A 156 -6.38 -17.44 8.76
C ALA A 156 -6.65 -18.67 7.86
N THR A 157 -7.25 -18.47 6.68
CA THR A 157 -7.49 -19.56 5.70
C THR A 157 -6.18 -20.04 5.06
N TYR A 158 -5.11 -19.25 5.15
CA TYR A 158 -3.76 -19.63 4.74
C TYR A 158 -2.97 -20.34 5.86
N GLY A 159 -3.60 -20.59 7.02
CA GLY A 159 -2.94 -21.16 8.19
C GLY A 159 -1.97 -20.19 8.87
N LEU A 160 -2.15 -18.87 8.67
CA LEU A 160 -1.31 -17.84 9.24
C LEU A 160 -1.87 -17.33 10.58
N ILE A 161 -1.00 -16.89 11.46
CA ILE A 161 -1.31 -16.35 12.78
C ILE A 161 -1.09 -14.82 12.74
N LYS A 162 -2.01 -14.06 13.32
CA LYS A 162 -1.84 -12.63 13.52
C LYS A 162 -0.80 -12.39 14.64
N VAL A 163 0.27 -11.68 14.30
CA VAL A 163 1.34 -11.26 15.22
C VAL A 163 1.02 -9.89 15.82
N ALA A 164 0.62 -8.92 14.98
CA ALA A 164 0.26 -7.59 15.42
C ALA A 164 -0.75 -6.95 14.48
N ASP A 165 -1.51 -6.01 14.99
CA ASP A 165 -2.32 -5.05 14.22
C ASP A 165 -1.62 -3.69 14.30
N LEU A 166 -1.29 -3.11 13.15
CA LEU A 166 -0.56 -1.85 13.03
C LEU A 166 -1.49 -0.63 12.86
N GLY A 167 -2.80 -0.84 12.95
CA GLY A 167 -3.81 0.20 12.80
C GLY A 167 -4.31 0.81 14.07
#